data_b4abe4c40982cb308fea63f21f67dcc3
#
_entry.id   b4abe4c40982cb308fea63f21f67dcc3
#
_cell.length_a   1.000
_cell.length_b   1.000
_cell.length_c   1.000
_cell.angle_alpha   90.00
_cell.angle_beta   90.00
_cell.angle_gamma   90.00
#
_symmetry.space_group_name_H-M   'P 1'
#
loop_
_entity.id
_entity.type
_entity.pdbx_description
1 polymer ?
#
loop_
_entity_poly.entity_id
_entity_poly.type
_entity_poly.pdbx_seq_one_letter_code
_entity_poly.pdbx_strand_id
1 'polypeptide(L)'
;MDDNSKGHKMLLLLLLASMLGGNIGAVVLAPQQLEQTSLHERLTALENRITLRDEELGRMLQLLLANQKEILKQLQQNPCSKIPAPTDGTQHPTGSAGCVRPCARYPSFTNTLDVGFSLNTDNSTAKAGAYQDLHSSDSYPRSCREIEDGMSGEETIYPNARPGGPGEPLEVYCDQDFEGGGWIVIQNRFDGFVNFNRSWEKYRDGFGDIGTEYWLGLDKIHRLTVAAPHEIAFVAESFRGERRWARYSLFEIGGETDRYRLQKLGVYTGTLGDEFTYNKGMEFSTYDQDHDQYADVNCALRTAAGWWHRSCTRINLNGMYGNESGVRFAYWLDWLHLQGLKRTRIMIRRTHQPNGFHGR
;
A
#
# COMPACT_ATOMS: atom_id res chain seq x y z
N MET A 1 37.04 27.34 -7.68
CA MET A 1 37.55 27.95 -8.93
C MET A 1 37.32 26.92 -10.02
N ASP A 2 36.13 26.98 -10.74
CA ASP A 2 35.93 26.33 -12.05
C ASP A 2 34.45 26.34 -12.52
N ASP A 3 33.74 27.43 -12.18
CA ASP A 3 32.34 27.57 -12.68
C ASP A 3 32.23 28.65 -13.79
N ASN A 4 33.36 29.29 -14.14
CA ASN A 4 33.39 30.37 -15.15
C ASN A 4 33.72 29.88 -16.59
N SER A 5 34.13 28.63 -16.77
CA SER A 5 34.52 28.04 -18.07
C SER A 5 33.32 27.60 -18.93
N LYS A 6 32.21 27.21 -18.30
CA LYS A 6 31.00 26.77 -19.02
C LYS A 6 30.18 27.93 -19.59
N GLY A 7 30.13 29.07 -18.88
CA GLY A 7 29.45 30.26 -19.34
C GLY A 7 30.08 30.89 -20.59
N HIS A 8 31.41 30.92 -20.69
CA HIS A 8 32.14 31.46 -21.84
C HIS A 8 32.00 30.63 -23.13
N LYS A 9 31.93 29.30 -23.01
CA LYS A 9 31.71 28.44 -24.17
C LYS A 9 30.30 28.57 -24.76
N MET A 10 29.32 28.78 -23.92
CA MET A 10 27.93 28.95 -24.37
C MET A 10 27.70 30.31 -25.03
N LEU A 11 28.37 31.37 -24.53
CA LEU A 11 28.31 32.70 -25.15
C LEU A 11 28.99 32.72 -26.52
N LEU A 12 30.11 31.97 -26.69
CA LEU A 12 30.82 31.87 -27.97
C LEU A 12 30.02 31.11 -29.04
N LEU A 13 29.24 30.10 -28.65
CA LEU A 13 28.35 29.35 -29.55
C LEU A 13 27.14 30.19 -29.98
N LEU A 14 26.60 31.05 -29.11
CA LEU A 14 25.52 31.98 -29.46
C LEU A 14 25.96 33.10 -30.40
N LEU A 15 27.22 33.57 -30.28
CA LEU A 15 27.79 34.58 -31.17
C LEU A 15 28.15 34.01 -32.55
N LEU A 16 28.56 32.76 -32.64
CA LEU A 16 28.79 32.06 -33.90
C LEU A 16 27.52 31.76 -34.69
N ALA A 17 26.41 31.49 -33.99
CA ALA A 17 25.10 31.24 -34.59
C ALA A 17 24.46 32.53 -35.19
N SER A 18 24.80 33.68 -34.65
CA SER A 18 24.29 34.96 -35.15
C SER A 18 25.01 35.46 -36.41
N MET A 19 26.18 34.94 -36.74
CA MET A 19 26.97 35.32 -37.92
C MET A 19 26.67 34.48 -39.18
N LEU A 20 25.94 33.37 -39.06
CA LEU A 20 25.53 32.52 -40.18
C LEU A 20 24.04 32.77 -40.45
N GLY A 21 23.71 33.89 -41.09
CA GLY A 21 22.35 34.33 -41.45
C GLY A 21 21.48 33.24 -42.07
N GLY A 22 20.81 32.46 -41.26
CA GLY A 22 19.84 31.46 -41.66
C GLY A 22 18.64 31.47 -40.72
N ASN A 23 17.50 31.90 -41.23
CA ASN A 23 16.21 31.90 -40.57
C ASN A 23 15.76 30.46 -40.30
N ILE A 24 16.14 29.89 -39.16
CA ILE A 24 15.58 28.66 -38.67
C ILE A 24 14.87 28.98 -37.37
N GLY A 25 13.54 29.17 -37.46
CA GLY A 25 12.65 29.30 -36.32
C GLY A 25 12.48 27.99 -35.54
N ALA A 26 13.58 27.47 -35.00
CA ALA A 26 13.55 26.44 -33.96
C ALA A 26 13.71 27.19 -32.64
N VAL A 27 12.62 27.41 -31.92
CA VAL A 27 12.65 27.84 -30.52
C VAL A 27 13.27 26.70 -29.73
N VAL A 28 14.57 26.74 -29.52
CA VAL A 28 15.25 25.87 -28.55
C VAL A 28 14.85 26.41 -27.18
N LEU A 29 13.83 25.83 -26.58
CA LEU A 29 13.46 26.10 -25.20
C LEU A 29 14.67 25.79 -24.32
N ALA A 30 15.03 26.72 -23.45
CA ALA A 30 16.11 26.50 -22.48
C ALA A 30 15.75 25.32 -21.56
N PRO A 31 16.74 24.53 -21.08
CA PRO A 31 16.50 23.38 -20.21
C PRO A 31 15.61 23.68 -19.00
N GLN A 32 15.71 24.88 -18.44
CA GLN A 32 14.86 25.35 -17.35
C GLN A 32 13.37 25.54 -17.73
N GLN A 33 13.06 25.83 -18.98
CA GLN A 33 11.68 25.92 -19.46
C GLN A 33 11.06 24.55 -19.70
N LEU A 34 11.86 23.56 -20.11
CA LEU A 34 11.42 22.16 -20.21
C LEU A 34 11.13 21.54 -18.85
N GLU A 35 11.93 21.85 -17.82
CA GLU A 35 11.63 21.41 -16.43
C GLU A 35 10.39 22.10 -15.88
N GLN A 36 10.17 23.39 -16.16
CA GLN A 36 8.99 24.10 -15.70
C GLN A 36 7.70 23.62 -16.38
N THR A 37 7.73 23.28 -17.67
CA THR A 37 6.57 22.69 -18.37
C THR A 37 6.22 21.30 -17.82
N SER A 38 7.22 20.46 -17.59
CA SER A 38 7.02 19.14 -16.97
C SER A 38 6.45 19.25 -15.54
N LEU A 39 6.92 20.22 -14.75
CA LEU A 39 6.41 20.45 -13.40
C LEU A 39 4.96 20.97 -13.43
N HIS A 40 4.62 21.84 -14.36
CA HIS A 40 3.27 22.37 -14.53
C HIS A 40 2.28 21.28 -14.97
N GLU A 41 2.66 20.42 -15.89
CA GLU A 41 1.85 19.27 -16.33
C GLU A 41 1.60 18.29 -15.18
N ARG A 42 2.62 18.00 -14.36
CA ARG A 42 2.49 17.16 -13.17
C ARG A 42 1.59 17.79 -12.09
N LEU A 43 1.65 19.11 -11.92
CA LEU A 43 0.80 19.84 -10.98
C LEU A 43 -0.66 19.80 -11.44
N THR A 44 -0.92 20.03 -12.72
CA THR A 44 -2.27 19.97 -13.30
C THR A 44 -2.87 18.56 -13.21
N ALA A 45 -2.06 17.53 -13.44
CA ALA A 45 -2.51 16.13 -13.26
C ALA A 45 -2.86 15.84 -11.80
N LEU A 46 -2.10 16.36 -10.84
CA LEU A 46 -2.38 16.23 -9.40
C LEU A 46 -3.68 16.96 -9.01
N GLU A 47 -3.87 18.19 -9.49
CA GLU A 47 -5.09 18.96 -9.25
C GLU A 47 -6.33 18.26 -9.81
N ASN A 48 -6.24 17.68 -11.00
CA ASN A 48 -7.33 16.89 -11.60
C ASN A 48 -7.64 15.63 -10.77
N ARG A 49 -6.62 14.94 -10.23
CA ARG A 49 -6.83 13.76 -9.37
C ARG A 49 -7.49 14.13 -8.05
N ILE A 50 -7.11 15.25 -7.44
CA ILE A 50 -7.74 15.75 -6.21
C ILE A 50 -9.21 16.08 -6.50
N THR A 51 -9.52 16.76 -7.59
CA THR A 51 -10.90 17.11 -7.95
C THR A 51 -11.77 15.87 -8.19
N LEU A 52 -11.26 14.86 -8.90
CA LEU A 52 -11.96 13.61 -9.13
C LEU A 52 -12.23 12.84 -7.81
N ARG A 53 -11.27 12.85 -6.90
CA ARG A 53 -11.41 12.23 -5.56
C ARG A 53 -12.46 12.93 -4.71
N ASP A 54 -12.48 14.25 -4.73
CA ASP A 54 -13.48 15.06 -4.00
C ASP A 54 -14.89 14.83 -4.54
N GLU A 55 -15.06 14.68 -5.86
CA GLU A 55 -16.33 14.33 -6.47
C GLU A 55 -16.79 12.91 -6.12
N GLU A 56 -15.88 11.95 -6.02
CA GLU A 56 -16.17 10.57 -5.65
C GLU A 56 -16.53 10.45 -4.16
N LEU A 57 -15.81 11.17 -3.29
CA LEU A 57 -16.15 11.30 -1.88
C LEU A 57 -17.54 11.93 -1.69
N GLY A 58 -17.84 12.97 -2.45
CA GLY A 58 -19.15 13.61 -2.46
C GLY A 58 -20.27 12.64 -2.85
N ARG A 59 -20.05 11.82 -3.87
CA ARG A 59 -21.01 10.78 -4.30
C ARG A 59 -21.20 9.70 -3.24
N MET A 60 -20.12 9.20 -2.62
CA MET A 60 -20.20 8.22 -1.54
C MET A 60 -20.93 8.75 -0.32
N LEU A 61 -20.67 10.00 0.07
CA LEU A 61 -21.36 10.64 1.20
C LEU A 61 -22.85 10.76 0.93
N GLN A 62 -23.26 11.13 -0.29
CA GLN A 62 -24.68 11.19 -0.67
C GLN A 62 -25.36 9.81 -0.62
N LEU A 63 -24.67 8.74 -1.07
CA LEU A 63 -25.14 7.36 -0.97
C LEU A 63 -25.32 6.90 0.49
N LEU A 64 -24.37 7.21 1.35
CA LEU A 64 -24.45 6.90 2.79
C LEU A 64 -25.63 7.62 3.45
N LEU A 65 -25.85 8.91 3.13
CA LEU A 65 -26.98 9.68 3.63
C LEU A 65 -28.32 9.14 3.13
N ALA A 66 -28.38 8.70 1.87
CA ALA A 66 -29.59 8.08 1.31
C ALA A 66 -29.89 6.74 2.00
N ASN A 67 -28.88 5.90 2.23
CA ASN A 67 -29.03 4.65 2.98
C ASN A 67 -29.45 4.87 4.42
N GLN A 68 -28.89 5.86 5.13
CA GLN A 68 -29.33 6.23 6.47
C GLN A 68 -30.81 6.65 6.51
N LYS A 69 -31.25 7.45 5.54
CA LYS A 69 -32.67 7.86 5.43
C LYS A 69 -33.58 6.66 5.20
N GLU A 70 -33.17 5.71 4.37
CA GLU A 70 -34.00 4.51 4.11
C GLU A 70 -34.05 3.60 5.34
N ILE A 71 -32.94 3.40 6.07
CA ILE A 71 -32.91 2.64 7.33
C ILE A 71 -33.83 3.30 8.37
N LEU A 72 -33.78 4.61 8.54
CA LEU A 72 -34.64 5.34 9.45
C LEU A 72 -36.13 5.20 9.07
N LYS A 73 -36.46 5.23 7.79
CA LYS A 73 -37.78 5.00 7.27
C LYS A 73 -38.30 3.58 7.57
N GLN A 74 -37.46 2.57 7.40
CA GLN A 74 -37.78 1.18 7.73
C GLN A 74 -37.96 0.97 9.22
N LEU A 75 -37.16 1.62 10.07
CA LEU A 75 -37.32 1.59 11.53
C LEU A 75 -38.60 2.28 11.99
N GLN A 76 -39.04 3.36 11.30
CA GLN A 76 -40.29 4.04 11.57
C GLN A 76 -41.52 3.25 11.09
N GLN A 77 -41.40 2.44 10.05
CA GLN A 77 -42.47 1.62 9.48
C GLN A 77 -42.65 0.27 10.18
N ASN A 78 -41.71 -0.15 11.04
CA ASN A 78 -41.82 -1.35 11.87
C ASN A 78 -42.16 -0.98 13.32
N PRO A 79 -43.45 -0.91 13.72
CA PRO A 79 -43.82 -0.64 15.09
C PRO A 79 -43.71 -1.91 15.96
N CYS A 80 -42.49 -2.37 16.20
CA CYS A 80 -42.19 -3.30 17.30
C CYS A 80 -42.01 -2.53 18.62
N SER A 81 -42.89 -1.64 18.94
CA SER A 81 -42.90 -0.92 20.22
C SER A 81 -44.28 -0.93 20.87
N LYS A 82 -44.73 -2.09 21.32
CA LYS A 82 -45.67 -2.22 22.44
C LYS A 82 -45.37 -3.52 23.16
N ILE A 83 -44.34 -3.52 24.00
CA ILE A 83 -44.29 -4.43 25.16
C ILE A 83 -45.10 -3.71 26.25
N PRO A 84 -46.24 -4.26 26.67
CA PRO A 84 -46.92 -3.73 27.84
C PRO A 84 -46.05 -4.02 29.07
N ALA A 85 -45.97 -3.06 29.98
CA ALA A 85 -45.33 -3.22 31.27
C ALA A 85 -45.95 -4.39 32.04
N PRO A 86 -45.17 -5.19 32.80
CA PRO A 86 -45.73 -6.24 33.64
C PRO A 86 -46.48 -5.61 34.79
N THR A 87 -47.81 -5.82 34.83
CA THR A 87 -48.62 -5.64 36.04
C THR A 87 -48.43 -6.85 36.91
N ASP A 88 -48.07 -6.59 38.13
CA ASP A 88 -47.88 -7.47 39.26
C ASP A 88 -49.06 -8.46 39.47
N GLY A 89 -48.77 -9.69 39.88
CA GLY A 89 -49.78 -10.53 40.50
C GLY A 89 -49.89 -11.99 40.04
N THR A 90 -49.15 -12.89 40.68
CA THR A 90 -49.48 -14.27 41.08
C THR A 90 -50.15 -15.26 40.13
N GLN A 91 -49.54 -16.45 40.12
CA GLN A 91 -50.01 -17.83 39.90
C GLN A 91 -49.60 -18.55 38.61
N HIS A 92 -48.77 -19.58 38.82
CA HIS A 92 -48.64 -20.71 37.90
C HIS A 92 -49.99 -21.44 37.71
N PRO A 93 -50.24 -21.98 36.51
CA PRO A 93 -50.07 -23.40 36.34
C PRO A 93 -49.48 -23.84 34.97
N THR A 94 -48.90 -25.01 35.04
CA THR A 94 -48.48 -25.96 34.00
C THR A 94 -49.33 -26.02 32.72
N GLY A 95 -48.63 -26.04 31.53
CA GLY A 95 -49.28 -26.57 30.33
C GLY A 95 -48.72 -26.04 29.02
N SER A 96 -47.93 -26.90 28.39
CA SER A 96 -47.71 -27.09 26.92
C SER A 96 -47.71 -25.92 25.95
N ALA A 97 -46.59 -25.88 25.24
CA ALA A 97 -46.47 -25.57 23.81
C ALA A 97 -47.03 -24.24 23.29
N GLY A 98 -46.22 -23.24 23.21
CA GLY A 98 -46.47 -22.04 22.43
C GLY A 98 -45.23 -21.68 21.59
N CYS A 99 -45.36 -21.85 20.29
CA CYS A 99 -44.31 -21.60 19.29
C CYS A 99 -43.66 -20.22 19.43
N VAL A 100 -42.39 -20.20 19.75
CA VAL A 100 -41.52 -19.07 19.48
C VAL A 100 -41.25 -19.06 17.96
N ARG A 101 -41.90 -18.20 17.23
CA ARG A 101 -41.56 -17.93 15.85
C ARG A 101 -40.19 -17.18 15.85
N PRO A 102 -39.19 -17.66 15.15
CA PRO A 102 -37.95 -16.92 14.97
C PRO A 102 -38.27 -15.68 14.14
N CYS A 103 -37.79 -14.54 14.58
CA CYS A 103 -37.75 -13.31 13.79
C CYS A 103 -37.12 -13.57 12.44
N ALA A 104 -37.79 -13.09 11.41
CA ALA A 104 -37.46 -13.30 10.02
C ALA A 104 -35.98 -13.00 9.71
N ARG A 105 -35.40 -13.87 8.91
CA ARG A 105 -34.07 -13.77 8.31
C ARG A 105 -33.81 -12.36 7.79
N TYR A 106 -32.67 -11.81 8.17
CA TYR A 106 -32.04 -10.72 7.44
C TYR A 106 -31.77 -11.20 6.01
N PRO A 107 -32.13 -10.44 4.96
CA PRO A 107 -31.68 -10.76 3.65
C PRO A 107 -30.15 -10.58 3.61
N SER A 108 -29.44 -11.62 3.21
CA SER A 108 -28.04 -11.56 2.86
C SER A 108 -27.86 -10.50 1.77
N PHE A 109 -27.19 -9.44 2.08
CA PHE A 109 -26.72 -8.49 1.06
C PHE A 109 -25.62 -9.16 0.25
N THR A 110 -25.97 -9.65 -0.92
CA THR A 110 -25.00 -9.89 -1.98
C THR A 110 -24.75 -8.54 -2.64
N ASN A 111 -23.54 -8.02 -2.50
CA ASN A 111 -23.08 -6.85 -3.23
C ASN A 111 -22.95 -7.22 -4.72
N THR A 112 -23.98 -6.91 -5.49
CA THR A 112 -23.89 -6.74 -6.92
C THR A 112 -24.39 -5.35 -7.25
N LEU A 113 -23.46 -4.45 -7.52
CA LEU A 113 -23.74 -3.15 -8.13
C LEU A 113 -24.01 -3.41 -9.62
N ASP A 114 -25.28 -3.71 -9.97
CA ASP A 114 -25.74 -3.61 -11.35
C ASP A 114 -25.98 -2.14 -11.69
N VAL A 115 -25.02 -1.53 -12.36
CA VAL A 115 -25.22 -0.24 -13.03
C VAL A 115 -25.88 -0.52 -14.36
N GLY A 116 -27.23 -0.57 -14.36
CA GLY A 116 -28.03 -0.68 -15.57
C GLY A 116 -27.98 0.61 -16.39
N PHE A 117 -27.22 0.61 -17.49
CA PHE A 117 -27.39 1.57 -18.56
C PHE A 117 -28.51 1.10 -19.49
N SER A 118 -29.64 1.81 -19.47
CA SER A 118 -30.75 1.58 -20.42
C SER A 118 -30.43 2.29 -21.74
N LEU A 119 -30.14 1.51 -22.78
CA LEU A 119 -30.12 2.00 -24.14
C LEU A 119 -31.39 1.51 -24.86
N ASN A 120 -32.09 2.47 -25.46
CA ASN A 120 -33.25 2.25 -26.30
C ASN A 120 -33.00 1.23 -27.41
N THR A 121 -33.91 0.27 -27.52
CA THR A 121 -33.96 -0.69 -28.59
C THR A 121 -34.77 -0.13 -29.78
N ASP A 122 -34.12 0.01 -30.91
CA ASP A 122 -34.80 -0.04 -32.19
C ASP A 122 -34.43 -1.34 -32.91
N ASN A 123 -35.49 -2.01 -33.37
CA ASN A 123 -35.49 -3.29 -34.05
C ASN A 123 -34.73 -3.25 -35.40
N SER A 124 -33.75 -4.11 -35.57
CA SER A 124 -33.52 -4.72 -36.89
C SER A 124 -32.79 -6.06 -36.75
N THR A 125 -33.39 -7.04 -37.34
CA THR A 125 -32.93 -8.42 -37.50
C THR A 125 -31.51 -8.51 -38.05
N ALA A 126 -30.59 -9.13 -37.31
CA ALA A 126 -29.31 -9.56 -37.83
C ALA A 126 -28.96 -10.96 -37.32
N LYS A 127 -28.55 -11.77 -38.28
CA LYS A 127 -28.18 -13.19 -38.22
C LYS A 127 -27.20 -13.53 -37.11
N ALA A 128 -27.41 -14.70 -36.50
CA ALA A 128 -26.42 -15.35 -35.63
C ALA A 128 -25.09 -15.55 -36.38
N GLY A 129 -24.16 -14.67 -36.16
CA GLY A 129 -22.76 -14.82 -36.50
C GLY A 129 -22.02 -15.24 -35.25
N ALA A 130 -21.22 -16.29 -35.35
CA ALA A 130 -20.37 -16.79 -34.30
C ALA A 130 -19.55 -15.65 -33.69
N TYR A 131 -19.80 -15.34 -32.41
CA TYR A 131 -18.94 -14.49 -31.58
C TYR A 131 -17.63 -15.27 -31.40
N GLN A 132 -16.65 -14.97 -32.22
CA GLN A 132 -15.29 -15.32 -31.89
C GLN A 132 -14.91 -14.42 -30.72
N ASP A 133 -14.78 -15.02 -29.56
CA ASP A 133 -14.12 -14.40 -28.39
C ASP A 133 -12.73 -13.95 -28.82
N LEU A 134 -12.62 -12.69 -29.20
CA LEU A 134 -11.35 -11.97 -29.14
C LEU A 134 -11.02 -11.77 -27.66
N HIS A 135 -10.55 -12.83 -27.02
CA HIS A 135 -9.81 -12.71 -25.77
C HIS A 135 -8.54 -11.92 -26.09
N SER A 136 -8.62 -10.59 -25.99
CA SER A 136 -7.46 -9.82 -25.53
C SER A 136 -7.02 -10.54 -24.26
N SER A 137 -5.79 -10.95 -24.18
CA SER A 137 -5.20 -11.54 -22.98
C SER A 137 -5.29 -10.46 -21.89
N ASP A 138 -6.38 -10.46 -21.12
CA ASP A 138 -6.47 -9.70 -19.88
C ASP A 138 -5.43 -10.29 -18.96
N SER A 139 -4.19 -9.78 -19.07
CA SER A 139 -3.10 -10.16 -18.21
C SER A 139 -3.31 -9.43 -16.89
N TYR A 140 -3.88 -10.11 -15.92
CA TYR A 140 -4.01 -9.62 -14.56
C TYR A 140 -2.62 -9.30 -14.00
N PRO A 141 -2.32 -8.03 -13.62
CA PRO A 141 -1.00 -7.65 -13.14
C PRO A 141 -0.67 -8.44 -11.86
N ARG A 142 0.46 -9.13 -11.85
CA ARG A 142 0.91 -9.94 -10.69
C ARG A 142 1.76 -9.15 -9.71
N SER A 143 2.20 -7.98 -10.12
CA SER A 143 3.07 -7.09 -9.34
C SER A 143 2.95 -5.67 -9.86
N CYS A 144 3.40 -4.70 -9.07
CA CYS A 144 3.50 -3.29 -9.49
C CYS A 144 4.37 -3.06 -10.74
N ARG A 145 5.23 -4.01 -11.10
CA ARG A 145 6.02 -3.95 -12.35
C ARG A 145 5.18 -4.13 -13.61
N GLU A 146 4.04 -4.75 -13.49
CA GLU A 146 3.14 -5.07 -14.60
C GLU A 146 2.03 -4.02 -14.76
N ILE A 147 2.04 -2.97 -13.93
CA ILE A 147 1.15 -1.80 -14.05
C ILE A 147 1.69 -0.87 -15.14
N GLU A 148 0.87 -0.61 -16.15
CA GLU A 148 1.30 0.05 -17.40
C GLU A 148 1.35 1.59 -17.30
N ASP A 149 0.56 2.20 -16.42
CA ASP A 149 0.45 3.68 -16.35
C ASP A 149 1.69 4.37 -15.80
N GLY A 150 2.60 3.61 -15.14
CA GLY A 150 3.84 4.13 -14.60
C GLY A 150 3.69 5.17 -13.49
N MET A 151 2.51 5.32 -12.92
CA MET A 151 2.24 6.25 -11.82
C MET A 151 2.23 5.53 -10.48
N SER A 152 2.68 6.25 -9.44
CA SER A 152 2.58 5.76 -8.05
C SER A 152 1.15 5.93 -7.54
N GLY A 153 0.58 4.88 -6.94
CA GLY A 153 -0.80 4.92 -6.44
C GLY A 153 -1.31 3.59 -5.90
N GLU A 154 -2.58 3.61 -5.48
CA GLU A 154 -3.30 2.42 -5.04
C GLU A 154 -3.69 1.58 -6.25
N GLU A 155 -3.36 0.29 -6.21
CA GLU A 155 -3.52 -0.65 -7.32
C GLU A 155 -4.01 -2.00 -6.82
N THR A 156 -4.72 -2.73 -7.70
CA THR A 156 -5.09 -4.12 -7.45
C THR A 156 -4.19 -5.04 -8.25
N ILE A 157 -3.43 -5.88 -7.56
CA ILE A 157 -2.58 -6.90 -8.19
C ILE A 157 -3.12 -8.31 -7.90
N TYR A 158 -2.73 -9.27 -8.73
CA TYR A 158 -3.15 -10.67 -8.63
C TYR A 158 -1.93 -11.60 -8.55
N PRO A 159 -1.22 -11.66 -7.41
CA PRO A 159 0.07 -12.35 -7.29
C PRO A 159 0.02 -13.82 -7.73
N ASN A 160 -1.13 -14.47 -7.56
CA ASN A 160 -1.38 -15.87 -7.86
C ASN A 160 -2.17 -16.10 -9.17
N ALA A 161 -2.24 -15.10 -10.05
CA ALA A 161 -2.91 -15.25 -11.35
C ALA A 161 -2.32 -16.42 -12.15
N ARG A 162 -3.20 -17.28 -12.70
CA ARG A 162 -2.87 -18.47 -13.48
C ARG A 162 -3.69 -18.50 -14.78
N PRO A 163 -3.28 -19.28 -15.80
CA PRO A 163 -4.17 -19.60 -16.90
C PRO A 163 -5.49 -20.18 -16.37
N GLY A 164 -6.59 -19.49 -16.61
CA GLY A 164 -7.92 -19.90 -16.11
C GLY A 164 -8.51 -19.00 -15.01
N GLY A 165 -7.80 -17.98 -14.54
CA GLY A 165 -8.37 -17.00 -13.64
C GLY A 165 -7.36 -16.14 -12.88
N PRO A 166 -7.79 -14.98 -12.38
CA PRO A 166 -6.91 -14.02 -11.70
C PRO A 166 -6.39 -14.50 -10.33
N GLY A 167 -7.08 -15.44 -9.69
CA GLY A 167 -6.82 -15.76 -8.29
C GLY A 167 -7.39 -14.67 -7.36
N GLU A 168 -6.88 -14.60 -6.13
CA GLU A 168 -7.31 -13.59 -5.15
C GLU A 168 -6.66 -12.23 -5.45
N PRO A 169 -7.45 -11.14 -5.52
CA PRO A 169 -6.94 -9.79 -5.63
C PRO A 169 -6.21 -9.37 -4.35
N LEU A 170 -5.24 -8.50 -4.50
CA LEU A 170 -4.53 -7.86 -3.40
C LEU A 170 -4.41 -6.37 -3.69
N GLU A 171 -5.02 -5.55 -2.83
CA GLU A 171 -4.86 -4.10 -2.88
C GLU A 171 -3.50 -3.72 -2.29
N VAL A 172 -2.75 -2.89 -3.00
CA VAL A 172 -1.40 -2.44 -2.65
C VAL A 172 -1.20 -0.99 -3.07
N TYR A 173 -0.21 -0.32 -2.48
CA TYR A 173 0.31 0.93 -3.03
C TYR A 173 1.54 0.60 -3.87
N CYS A 174 1.50 0.96 -5.15
CA CYS A 174 2.63 0.84 -6.06
C CYS A 174 3.45 2.13 -6.05
N ASP A 175 4.76 2.02 -5.75
CA ASP A 175 5.72 3.11 -5.90
C ASP A 175 6.47 2.93 -7.22
N GLN A 176 6.24 3.84 -8.16
CA GLN A 176 6.84 3.84 -9.49
C GLN A 176 7.98 4.86 -9.60
N ASP A 177 8.22 5.66 -8.55
CA ASP A 177 9.21 6.74 -8.57
C ASP A 177 10.60 6.28 -8.09
N PHE A 178 10.66 5.32 -7.15
CA PHE A 178 11.93 4.88 -6.57
C PHE A 178 12.63 3.85 -7.44
N GLU A 179 13.91 4.10 -7.79
CA GLU A 179 14.84 3.11 -8.41
C GLU A 179 14.23 2.27 -9.55
N GLY A 180 13.58 2.92 -10.52
CA GLY A 180 13.00 2.28 -11.70
C GLY A 180 11.61 1.66 -11.46
N GLY A 181 10.95 1.99 -10.36
CA GLY A 181 9.55 1.64 -10.11
C GLY A 181 9.27 0.16 -9.86
N GLY A 182 8.00 -0.19 -9.87
CA GLY A 182 7.51 -1.56 -9.67
C GLY A 182 7.55 -2.05 -8.23
N TRP A 183 7.61 -1.14 -7.25
CA TRP A 183 7.69 -1.46 -5.84
C TRP A 183 6.30 -1.56 -5.20
N ILE A 184 6.07 -2.62 -4.45
CA ILE A 184 4.93 -2.78 -3.56
C ILE A 184 5.33 -2.20 -2.20
N VAL A 185 4.66 -1.15 -1.74
CA VAL A 185 4.88 -0.58 -0.41
C VAL A 185 4.24 -1.49 0.63
N ILE A 186 5.02 -1.93 1.61
CA ILE A 186 4.56 -2.80 2.71
C ILE A 186 4.47 -2.07 4.05
N GLN A 187 5.11 -0.91 4.16
CA GLN A 187 5.03 0.00 5.30
C GLN A 187 5.18 1.43 4.81
N ASN A 188 4.34 2.33 5.30
CA ASN A 188 4.45 3.76 5.01
C ASN A 188 4.18 4.58 6.27
N ARG A 189 5.06 5.55 6.59
CA ARG A 189 4.95 6.44 7.74
C ARG A 189 5.42 7.84 7.40
N PHE A 190 4.64 8.87 7.82
CA PHE A 190 4.97 10.25 7.50
C PHE A 190 4.36 11.33 8.42
N ASP A 191 3.37 11.02 9.26
CA ASP A 191 2.68 12.00 10.12
C ASP A 191 2.39 11.48 11.55
N GLY A 192 2.48 10.17 11.79
CA GLY A 192 2.26 9.55 13.09
C GLY A 192 0.80 9.38 13.48
N PHE A 193 -0.13 9.51 12.54
CA PHE A 193 -1.55 9.37 12.82
C PHE A 193 -1.93 7.92 13.14
N VAL A 194 -1.25 6.95 12.54
CA VAL A 194 -1.45 5.53 12.80
C VAL A 194 -0.52 5.04 13.90
N ASN A 195 -1.08 4.44 14.93
CA ASN A 195 -0.31 3.80 15.99
C ASN A 195 0.22 2.44 15.52
N PHE A 196 1.55 2.24 15.53
CA PHE A 196 2.21 0.99 15.13
C PHE A 196 2.54 0.06 16.31
N ASN A 197 2.30 0.45 17.55
CA ASN A 197 2.39 -0.45 18.70
C ASN A 197 1.14 -1.34 18.76
N ARG A 198 1.12 -2.40 17.97
CA ARG A 198 -0.02 -3.29 17.72
C ARG A 198 0.28 -4.72 18.12
N SER A 199 -0.79 -5.51 18.33
CA SER A 199 -0.74 -6.94 18.63
C SER A 199 -0.26 -7.77 17.43
N TRP A 200 0.09 -9.02 17.70
CA TRP A 200 0.43 -10.01 16.68
C TRP A 200 -0.63 -10.12 15.58
N GLU A 201 -1.88 -10.30 15.98
CA GLU A 201 -3.00 -10.40 15.05
C GLU A 201 -3.04 -9.20 14.08
N LYS A 202 -2.86 -7.98 14.60
CA LYS A 202 -2.84 -6.77 13.75
C LYS A 202 -1.64 -6.75 12.81
N TYR A 203 -0.46 -7.15 13.26
CA TYR A 203 0.71 -7.26 12.37
C TYR A 203 0.56 -8.38 11.34
N ARG A 204 -0.10 -9.49 11.70
CA ARG A 204 -0.44 -10.57 10.78
C ARG A 204 -1.36 -10.07 9.66
N ASP A 205 -2.49 -9.47 10.01
CA ASP A 205 -3.57 -9.12 9.09
C ASP A 205 -3.30 -7.82 8.32
N GLY A 206 -2.54 -6.89 8.94
CA GLY A 206 -2.31 -5.54 8.48
C GLY A 206 -3.18 -4.51 9.19
N PHE A 207 -2.79 -3.24 9.14
CA PHE A 207 -3.50 -2.12 9.76
C PHE A 207 -3.15 -0.80 9.07
N GLY A 208 -4.00 0.22 9.27
CA GLY A 208 -3.92 1.51 8.57
C GLY A 208 -4.63 1.46 7.23
N ASP A 209 -4.46 2.50 6.43
CA ASP A 209 -5.06 2.67 5.12
C ASP A 209 -3.94 2.80 4.07
N ILE A 210 -4.04 2.08 2.97
CA ILE A 210 -3.03 1.99 1.90
C ILE A 210 -2.70 3.38 1.34
N GLY A 211 -3.67 4.29 1.28
CA GLY A 211 -3.47 5.68 0.86
C GLY A 211 -2.76 6.56 1.89
N THR A 212 -2.54 6.09 3.12
CA THR A 212 -1.98 6.86 4.23
C THR A 212 -0.83 6.12 4.92
N GLU A 213 -0.78 6.14 6.27
CA GLU A 213 0.16 5.32 7.04
C GLU A 213 -0.41 3.92 7.24
N TYR A 214 0.39 2.88 6.97
CA TYR A 214 -0.06 1.50 7.10
C TYR A 214 1.08 0.49 7.23
N TRP A 215 0.70 -0.70 7.67
CA TRP A 215 1.44 -1.95 7.57
C TRP A 215 0.60 -2.95 6.77
N LEU A 216 1.14 -3.50 5.69
CA LEU A 216 0.40 -4.34 4.74
C LEU A 216 -0.13 -5.64 5.37
N GLY A 217 0.60 -6.22 6.32
CA GLY A 217 0.29 -7.49 6.97
C GLY A 217 1.29 -8.58 6.62
N LEU A 218 1.75 -9.31 7.65
CA LEU A 218 2.77 -10.37 7.51
C LEU A 218 2.30 -11.52 6.61
N ASP A 219 1.02 -11.90 6.68
CA ASP A 219 0.46 -12.95 5.81
C ASP A 219 0.53 -12.58 4.32
N LYS A 220 0.21 -11.33 4.01
CA LYS A 220 0.29 -10.83 2.63
C LYS A 220 1.73 -10.75 2.15
N ILE A 221 2.64 -10.25 3.02
CA ILE A 221 4.09 -10.18 2.72
C ILE A 221 4.67 -11.57 2.52
N HIS A 222 4.33 -12.53 3.38
CA HIS A 222 4.72 -13.93 3.22
C HIS A 222 4.26 -14.51 1.89
N ARG A 223 2.96 -14.40 1.57
CA ARG A 223 2.40 -14.90 0.31
C ARG A 223 3.10 -14.31 -0.93
N LEU A 224 3.40 -13.02 -0.91
CA LEU A 224 4.14 -12.36 -2.00
C LEU A 224 5.55 -12.92 -2.14
N THR A 225 6.30 -12.98 -1.03
CA THR A 225 7.73 -13.31 -1.05
C THR A 225 8.02 -14.79 -1.30
N VAL A 226 7.09 -15.69 -0.94
CA VAL A 226 7.18 -17.13 -1.26
C VAL A 226 6.77 -17.42 -2.70
N ALA A 227 5.80 -16.66 -3.25
CA ALA A 227 5.32 -16.88 -4.62
C ALA A 227 6.38 -16.58 -5.68
N ALA A 228 7.30 -15.65 -5.41
CA ALA A 228 8.41 -15.29 -6.29
C ALA A 228 9.55 -14.62 -5.52
N PRO A 229 10.79 -14.63 -6.02
CA PRO A 229 11.88 -13.89 -5.40
C PRO A 229 11.63 -12.38 -5.41
N HIS A 230 11.84 -11.73 -4.25
CA HIS A 230 11.69 -10.30 -4.07
C HIS A 230 12.99 -9.69 -3.52
N GLU A 231 13.27 -8.47 -3.89
CA GLU A 231 14.18 -7.57 -3.20
C GLU A 231 13.39 -6.67 -2.24
N ILE A 232 14.05 -6.12 -1.22
CA ILE A 232 13.44 -5.17 -0.27
C ILE A 232 14.22 -3.87 -0.26
N ALA A 233 13.51 -2.76 -0.16
CA ALA A 233 14.09 -1.42 -0.01
C ALA A 233 13.48 -0.69 1.18
N PHE A 234 14.32 0.10 1.83
CA PHE A 234 13.99 1.02 2.91
C PHE A 234 14.34 2.43 2.45
N VAL A 235 13.39 3.34 2.53
CA VAL A 235 13.61 4.77 2.28
C VAL A 235 13.26 5.53 3.55
N ALA A 236 14.16 6.38 3.99
CA ALA A 236 13.97 7.17 5.21
C ALA A 236 14.28 8.65 4.97
N GLU A 237 13.54 9.52 5.65
CA GLU A 237 13.74 10.97 5.65
C GLU A 237 13.86 11.47 7.09
N SER A 238 14.89 12.27 7.37
CA SER A 238 15.07 12.94 8.65
C SER A 238 14.15 14.16 8.78
N PHE A 239 13.94 14.66 10.01
CA PHE A 239 13.23 15.93 10.22
C PHE A 239 13.96 17.16 9.65
N ARG A 240 15.23 16.99 9.21
CA ARG A 240 15.99 18.03 8.49
C ARG A 240 15.82 17.94 6.96
N GLY A 241 15.05 16.97 6.46
CA GLY A 241 14.80 16.77 5.02
C GLY A 241 15.86 15.93 4.30
N GLU A 242 16.87 15.40 5.03
CA GLU A 242 17.83 14.48 4.43
C GLU A 242 17.15 13.14 4.13
N ARG A 243 17.40 12.59 2.94
CA ARG A 243 16.87 11.29 2.53
C ARG A 243 18.00 10.30 2.31
N ARG A 244 17.81 9.07 2.81
CA ARG A 244 18.69 7.93 2.59
C ARG A 244 17.90 6.67 2.32
N TRP A 245 18.56 5.66 1.77
CA TRP A 245 17.95 4.39 1.44
C TRP A 245 18.90 3.21 1.68
N ALA A 246 18.30 2.03 1.89
CA ALA A 246 18.98 0.74 1.92
C ALA A 246 18.19 -0.24 1.06
N ARG A 247 18.87 -1.13 0.33
CA ARG A 247 18.26 -2.18 -0.48
C ARG A 247 19.00 -3.49 -0.27
N TYR A 248 18.24 -4.58 -0.26
CA TYR A 248 18.77 -5.94 -0.18
C TYR A 248 18.21 -6.74 -1.35
N SER A 249 19.11 -7.39 -2.10
CA SER A 249 18.82 -8.05 -3.38
C SER A 249 17.89 -9.27 -3.27
N LEU A 250 17.62 -9.74 -2.07
CA LEU A 250 16.71 -10.84 -1.78
C LEU A 250 16.00 -10.60 -0.45
N PHE A 251 14.70 -10.91 -0.39
CA PHE A 251 13.90 -10.84 0.85
C PHE A 251 12.80 -11.89 0.82
N GLU A 252 12.70 -12.68 1.87
CA GLU A 252 11.65 -13.67 2.07
C GLU A 252 11.42 -13.88 3.56
N ILE A 253 10.15 -13.94 3.98
CA ILE A 253 9.75 -14.30 5.34
C ILE A 253 9.00 -15.63 5.35
N GLY A 254 9.14 -16.39 6.44
CA GLY A 254 8.36 -17.59 6.70
C GLY A 254 6.88 -17.32 6.93
N GLY A 255 6.07 -18.36 7.03
CA GLY A 255 4.66 -18.27 7.39
C GLY A 255 4.45 -18.12 8.90
N GLU A 256 3.17 -18.06 9.35
CA GLU A 256 2.83 -17.91 10.77
C GLU A 256 3.38 -19.06 11.63
N THR A 257 3.38 -20.29 11.13
CA THR A 257 3.96 -21.45 11.83
C THR A 257 5.47 -21.33 12.09
N ASP A 258 6.17 -20.53 11.28
CA ASP A 258 7.58 -20.17 11.46
C ASP A 258 7.72 -18.74 12.04
N ARG A 259 6.65 -18.23 12.63
CA ARG A 259 6.61 -16.90 13.27
C ARG A 259 7.13 -15.78 12.37
N TYR A 260 6.82 -15.88 11.07
CA TYR A 260 7.24 -14.93 10.02
C TYR A 260 8.74 -14.64 10.03
N ARG A 261 9.57 -15.64 10.33
CA ARG A 261 11.03 -15.54 10.37
C ARG A 261 11.60 -14.89 9.12
N LEU A 262 12.54 -13.96 9.28
CA LEU A 262 13.30 -13.39 8.16
C LEU A 262 14.26 -14.45 7.59
N GLN A 263 13.75 -15.28 6.67
CA GLN A 263 14.45 -16.46 6.16
C GLN A 263 15.57 -16.11 5.18
N LYS A 264 15.29 -15.19 4.24
CA LYS A 264 16.25 -14.81 3.21
C LYS A 264 16.48 -13.30 3.21
N LEU A 265 17.73 -12.92 3.20
CA LEU A 265 18.16 -11.55 3.03
C LEU A 265 19.44 -11.56 2.16
N GLY A 266 19.39 -10.85 1.04
CA GLY A 266 20.45 -10.78 0.04
C GLY A 266 21.52 -9.74 0.36
N VAL A 267 22.25 -9.34 -0.68
CA VAL A 267 23.36 -8.38 -0.58
C VAL A 267 22.80 -6.97 -0.38
N TYR A 268 23.40 -6.25 0.56
CA TYR A 268 23.11 -4.86 0.85
C TYR A 268 23.70 -3.91 -0.19
N THR A 269 22.95 -2.86 -0.51
CA THR A 269 23.41 -1.63 -1.19
C THR A 269 22.66 -0.43 -0.65
N GLY A 270 23.27 0.74 -0.55
CA GLY A 270 22.55 1.92 -0.11
C GLY A 270 23.39 2.96 0.61
N THR A 271 22.72 3.95 1.19
CA THR A 271 23.30 5.09 1.92
C THR A 271 22.90 5.13 3.41
N LEU A 272 22.02 4.23 3.86
CA LEU A 272 21.58 4.14 5.27
C LEU A 272 22.53 3.34 6.18
N GLY A 273 23.43 2.54 5.63
CA GLY A 273 24.18 1.55 6.41
C GLY A 273 23.47 0.19 6.48
N ASP A 274 24.25 -0.90 6.64
CA ASP A 274 23.72 -2.27 6.67
C ASP A 274 23.31 -2.67 8.09
N GLU A 275 22.14 -2.24 8.51
CA GLU A 275 21.63 -2.57 9.83
C GLU A 275 20.57 -3.70 9.83
N PHE A 276 19.92 -3.96 8.68
CA PHE A 276 18.89 -4.99 8.62
C PHE A 276 19.47 -6.42 8.59
N THR A 277 20.71 -6.59 8.14
CA THR A 277 21.44 -7.87 8.24
C THR A 277 21.51 -8.38 9.69
N TYR A 278 21.54 -7.50 10.68
CA TYR A 278 21.47 -7.86 12.10
C TYR A 278 20.20 -8.67 12.46
N ASN A 279 19.10 -8.42 11.76
CA ASN A 279 17.80 -9.08 12.01
C ASN A 279 17.60 -10.39 11.20
N LYS A 280 18.54 -10.75 10.32
CA LYS A 280 18.45 -11.99 9.52
C LYS A 280 18.34 -13.23 10.41
N GLY A 281 17.38 -14.09 10.06
CA GLY A 281 17.10 -15.33 10.80
C GLY A 281 16.23 -15.15 12.04
N MET A 282 15.84 -13.89 12.38
CA MET A 282 15.00 -13.63 13.55
C MET A 282 13.53 -13.87 13.23
N GLU A 283 12.79 -14.34 14.20
CA GLU A 283 11.35 -14.43 14.23
C GLU A 283 10.75 -13.05 14.47
N PHE A 284 9.50 -12.83 14.02
CA PHE A 284 8.80 -11.59 14.31
C PHE A 284 8.28 -11.61 15.76
N SER A 285 8.40 -10.51 16.48
CA SER A 285 7.89 -10.34 17.84
C SER A 285 7.01 -9.12 17.95
N THR A 286 6.00 -9.22 18.79
CA THR A 286 5.09 -8.14 19.19
C THR A 286 5.02 -8.05 20.71
N TYR A 287 4.42 -7.01 21.26
CA TYR A 287 4.33 -6.84 22.72
C TYR A 287 3.59 -7.99 23.40
N ASP A 288 2.69 -8.68 22.70
CA ASP A 288 1.87 -9.81 23.17
C ASP A 288 2.40 -11.18 22.74
N GLN A 289 3.39 -11.25 21.83
CA GLN A 289 4.07 -12.48 21.42
C GLN A 289 5.58 -12.24 21.30
N ASP A 290 6.31 -12.81 22.24
CA ASP A 290 7.77 -12.67 22.36
C ASP A 290 8.46 -13.86 21.72
N HIS A 291 9.20 -13.61 20.65
CA HIS A 291 9.98 -14.61 19.91
C HIS A 291 11.42 -14.13 19.68
N ASP A 292 11.85 -13.09 20.41
CA ASP A 292 13.19 -12.52 20.27
C ASP A 292 14.27 -13.36 21.03
N GLN A 293 15.53 -12.96 20.95
CA GLN A 293 16.63 -13.66 21.56
C GLN A 293 17.09 -13.04 22.90
N TYR A 294 16.33 -12.10 23.44
CA TYR A 294 16.69 -11.46 24.72
C TYR A 294 15.90 -12.09 25.86
N ALA A 295 16.49 -13.07 26.53
CA ALA A 295 15.84 -13.95 27.48
C ALA A 295 14.99 -13.27 28.59
N ASP A 296 15.37 -12.07 29.03
CA ASP A 296 14.74 -11.39 30.16
C ASP A 296 13.89 -10.17 29.79
N VAL A 297 13.80 -9.85 28.51
CA VAL A 297 13.15 -8.60 28.06
C VAL A 297 12.44 -8.82 26.71
N ASN A 298 11.15 -8.60 26.67
CA ASN A 298 10.43 -8.50 25.41
C ASN A 298 10.83 -7.23 24.66
N CYS A 299 11.58 -7.38 23.58
CA CYS A 299 12.10 -6.26 22.76
C CYS A 299 10.99 -5.45 22.13
N ALA A 300 9.90 -6.08 21.67
CA ALA A 300 8.78 -5.37 21.06
C ALA A 300 8.06 -4.48 22.09
N LEU A 301 7.93 -4.93 23.33
CA LEU A 301 7.42 -4.12 24.44
C LEU A 301 8.36 -2.94 24.76
N ARG A 302 9.68 -3.19 24.78
CA ARG A 302 10.70 -2.18 25.06
C ARG A 302 10.76 -1.09 23.99
N THR A 303 10.67 -1.49 22.71
CA THR A 303 10.79 -0.59 21.55
C THR A 303 9.46 -0.01 21.08
N ALA A 304 8.33 -0.46 21.68
CA ALA A 304 6.97 -0.11 21.31
C ALA A 304 6.67 -0.42 19.82
N ALA A 305 7.18 -1.54 19.29
CA ALA A 305 7.05 -1.89 17.87
C ALA A 305 7.13 -3.40 17.65
N GLY A 306 6.30 -3.93 16.76
CA GLY A 306 6.51 -5.26 16.18
C GLY A 306 7.65 -5.20 15.17
N TRP A 307 8.60 -6.16 15.28
CA TRP A 307 9.76 -6.26 14.40
C TRP A 307 10.42 -7.64 14.48
N TRP A 308 11.37 -7.92 13.59
CA TRP A 308 12.27 -9.08 13.66
C TRP A 308 13.38 -8.81 14.70
N HIS A 309 12.98 -8.74 15.96
CA HIS A 309 13.90 -8.42 17.05
C HIS A 309 14.92 -9.52 17.28
N ARG A 310 16.16 -9.15 17.60
CA ARG A 310 17.20 -10.06 18.07
C ARG A 310 17.45 -9.82 19.57
N SER A 311 18.23 -8.78 19.94
CA SER A 311 18.53 -8.44 21.31
C SER A 311 18.95 -6.96 21.43
N CYS A 312 18.16 -5.93 21.19
CA CYS A 312 16.86 -5.98 20.51
C CYS A 312 17.00 -5.77 19.00
N THR A 313 17.24 -4.51 18.54
CA THR A 313 17.35 -4.18 17.12
C THR A 313 18.22 -2.96 16.89
N ARG A 314 18.75 -2.82 15.68
CA ARG A 314 19.50 -1.65 15.21
C ARG A 314 18.66 -0.72 14.35
N ILE A 315 17.46 -1.19 13.95
CA ILE A 315 16.46 -0.39 13.25
C ILE A 315 15.09 -0.62 13.89
N ASN A 316 14.28 0.44 13.98
CA ASN A 316 12.95 0.39 14.58
C ASN A 316 11.95 1.22 13.78
N LEU A 317 11.73 0.89 12.50
CA LEU A 317 10.89 1.72 11.63
C LEU A 317 9.40 1.68 12.00
N ASN A 318 8.98 0.70 12.79
CA ASN A 318 7.63 0.59 13.35
C ASN A 318 7.50 1.27 14.73
N GLY A 319 8.55 1.91 15.25
CA GLY A 319 8.53 2.65 16.49
C GLY A 319 7.61 3.86 16.47
N MET A 320 7.53 4.57 17.60
CA MET A 320 6.73 5.79 17.72
C MET A 320 7.20 6.85 16.71
N TYR A 321 6.25 7.60 16.17
CA TYR A 321 6.55 8.76 15.34
C TYR A 321 6.92 9.95 16.24
N GLY A 322 7.96 10.69 15.89
CA GLY A 322 8.38 11.90 16.62
C GLY A 322 9.80 12.30 16.31
N ASN A 323 10.16 13.54 16.65
CA ASN A 323 11.50 14.12 16.46
C ASN A 323 12.35 13.98 17.73
N GLU A 324 12.07 13.02 18.57
CA GLU A 324 12.78 12.74 19.79
C GLU A 324 13.80 11.62 19.60
N SER A 325 14.73 11.50 20.56
CA SER A 325 15.70 10.41 20.61
C SER A 325 15.28 9.34 21.60
N GLY A 326 15.38 8.08 21.20
CA GLY A 326 15.12 6.95 22.09
C GLY A 326 14.77 5.67 21.35
N VAL A 327 14.93 4.54 22.02
CA VAL A 327 14.70 3.19 21.45
C VAL A 327 13.25 2.92 21.05
N ARG A 328 12.32 3.76 21.51
CA ARG A 328 10.89 3.62 21.18
C ARG A 328 10.47 4.36 19.92
N PHE A 329 11.32 5.28 19.42
CA PHE A 329 11.02 6.03 18.20
C PHE A 329 11.44 5.26 16.94
N ALA A 330 10.94 5.71 15.78
CA ALA A 330 11.36 5.17 14.50
C ALA A 330 12.77 5.64 14.17
N TYR A 331 13.76 4.76 14.16
CA TYR A 331 15.16 5.10 13.94
C TYR A 331 15.91 4.10 13.05
N TRP A 332 17.07 4.53 12.52
CA TRP A 332 18.10 3.72 11.88
C TRP A 332 19.45 4.03 12.52
N LEU A 333 20.09 3.02 13.18
CA LEU A 333 21.18 3.26 14.14
C LEU A 333 22.42 3.88 13.49
N ASP A 334 22.88 3.38 12.34
CA ASP A 334 24.05 3.92 11.62
C ASP A 334 23.79 5.30 11.00
N TRP A 335 22.54 5.73 10.96
CA TRP A 335 22.16 7.06 10.54
C TRP A 335 21.36 7.75 11.63
N LEU A 336 21.91 8.81 12.21
CA LEU A 336 21.30 9.62 13.27
C LEU A 336 21.12 8.90 14.63
N HIS A 337 21.74 7.73 14.83
CA HIS A 337 21.59 6.94 16.05
C HIS A 337 20.11 6.65 16.36
N LEU A 338 19.67 7.00 17.58
CA LEU A 338 18.29 6.78 18.05
C LEU A 338 17.36 7.96 17.75
N GLN A 339 17.78 8.93 16.93
CA GLN A 339 16.94 10.07 16.55
C GLN A 339 15.79 9.62 15.69
N GLY A 340 14.59 10.10 16.01
CA GLY A 340 13.38 9.79 15.26
C GLY A 340 13.43 10.26 13.81
N LEU A 341 12.79 9.49 12.93
CA LEU A 341 12.69 9.73 11.50
C LEU A 341 11.33 10.34 11.15
N LYS A 342 11.32 11.31 10.22
CA LYS A 342 10.13 11.99 9.74
C LYS A 342 9.30 11.15 8.79
N ARG A 343 9.96 10.40 7.90
CA ARG A 343 9.29 9.50 6.95
C ARG A 343 10.05 8.19 6.88
N THR A 344 9.31 7.10 6.79
CA THR A 344 9.86 5.78 6.49
C THR A 344 8.94 5.08 5.51
N ARG A 345 9.53 4.37 4.54
CA ARG A 345 8.83 3.52 3.61
C ARG A 345 9.61 2.23 3.42
N ILE A 346 8.94 1.11 3.60
CA ILE A 346 9.50 -0.21 3.31
C ILE A 346 8.75 -0.76 2.10
N MET A 347 9.49 -1.24 1.12
CA MET A 347 8.95 -1.69 -0.16
C MET A 347 9.58 -3.00 -0.59
N ILE A 348 8.82 -3.84 -1.26
CA ILE A 348 9.33 -5.06 -1.89
C ILE A 348 9.09 -5.01 -3.39
N ARG A 349 9.97 -5.66 -4.17
CA ARG A 349 9.83 -5.71 -5.62
C ARG A 349 10.22 -7.08 -6.13
N ARG A 350 9.37 -7.66 -6.98
CA ARG A 350 9.67 -8.92 -7.65
C ARG A 350 10.92 -8.77 -8.52
N THR A 351 11.92 -9.64 -8.31
CA THR A 351 13.12 -9.66 -9.12
C THR A 351 12.87 -10.43 -10.41
N HIS A 352 13.51 -9.98 -11.52
CA HIS A 352 13.55 -10.81 -12.72
C HIS A 352 14.46 -12.02 -12.42
N GLN A 353 13.92 -13.23 -12.51
CA GLN A 353 14.80 -14.36 -12.74
C GLN A 353 15.34 -14.20 -14.17
N PRO A 354 16.66 -14.11 -14.39
CA PRO A 354 17.19 -14.33 -15.72
C PRO A 354 16.71 -15.73 -16.12
N ASN A 355 16.01 -15.81 -17.27
CA ASN A 355 15.50 -17.05 -17.83
C ASN A 355 16.54 -18.14 -17.64
N GLY A 356 16.21 -19.16 -16.85
CA GLY A 356 17.13 -20.22 -16.54
C GLY A 356 17.67 -20.82 -17.81
N PHE A 357 18.98 -20.96 -17.87
CA PHE A 357 19.63 -21.89 -18.79
C PHE A 357 18.94 -23.24 -18.62
N HIS A 358 18.08 -23.60 -19.55
CA HIS A 358 17.71 -24.98 -19.77
C HIS A 358 19.00 -25.67 -20.26
N GLY A 359 19.78 -26.16 -19.29
CA GLY A 359 20.84 -27.12 -19.58
C GLY A 359 20.19 -28.34 -20.24
N ARG A 360 20.57 -28.57 -21.46
CA ARG A 360 20.33 -29.85 -22.17
C ARG A 360 21.19 -30.95 -21.55
#